data_4cf7d43d7c20026dac93076ce96a83a0
#
_entry.id   4cf7d43d7c20026dac93076ce96a83a0
#
_cell.length_a   1.000
_cell.length_b   1.000
_cell.length_c   1.000
_cell.angle_alpha   90.00
_cell.angle_beta   90.00
_cell.angle_gamma   90.00
#
_symmetry.space_group_name_H-M   'P 1'
#
loop_
_entity.id
_entity.type
_entity.pdbx_description
1 polymer ?
#
loop_
_entity_poly.entity_id
_entity_poly.type
_entity_poly.pdbx_seq_one_letter_code
_entity_poly.pdbx_strand_id
1 'polypeptide(L)'
;MLWFRAPEKVYFKKGCLPVALAELHTHKKAFIVTDQFLYQNGYTKPVEAQLDAMGIIHTTFSDVAPDPTLACAKEGAARMAQFQPDLILAIGGGSAMDAGKIMWVLYEHPEADFQDMAMRFVDIRKRVYTFPKMGEKAYFVAIPTTAGTGSEVTPFAVITDETTGVKYPLADYELLPKMAIVDADMMMNAPKGLTAASGIDAVTHALEAYASMLATDYTDGLALRSLKLIFENLPSAYNNGAKDPKARENMANAACMAGMAFANAFLGVCHSMAHKLGAFYHLPHGVANALLITEVLRFNASEVPPKMGTFSQYDHPHTLSRYAEVADYLKLGGNTDEEKLELLIAAVEELKTKIGIQKTIRDYGIDEATFLSRLDDMVEQAFDDQCTGANPRYPLMSEIKQMYLNAYYGNNV
;
A
#
# COMPACT_ATOMS: atom_id res chain seq x y z
N MET A 1 3.45 9.41 -22.74
CA MET A 1 3.57 7.96 -23.01
C MET A 1 3.15 7.22 -21.75
N LEU A 2 2.23 6.29 -21.87
CA LEU A 2 1.74 5.47 -20.79
C LEU A 2 2.41 4.09 -20.86
N TRP A 3 2.81 3.54 -19.71
CA TRP A 3 3.35 2.19 -19.59
C TRP A 3 2.80 1.52 -18.34
N PHE A 4 2.85 0.21 -18.32
CA PHE A 4 2.57 -0.62 -17.16
C PHE A 4 3.87 -1.29 -16.71
N ARG A 5 4.21 -1.19 -15.41
CA ARG A 5 5.39 -1.82 -14.83
C ARG A 5 5.01 -2.68 -13.63
N ALA A 6 5.65 -3.82 -13.54
CA ALA A 6 5.55 -4.78 -12.46
C ALA A 6 6.94 -5.40 -12.22
N PRO A 7 7.17 -6.13 -11.12
CA PRO A 7 8.38 -6.93 -10.96
C PRO A 7 8.64 -7.86 -12.17
N GLU A 8 9.89 -8.19 -12.41
CA GLU A 8 10.26 -9.12 -13.49
C GLU A 8 9.60 -10.48 -13.32
N LYS A 9 9.42 -10.92 -12.04
CA LYS A 9 8.70 -12.13 -11.68
C LYS A 9 7.86 -11.93 -10.42
N VAL A 10 6.66 -12.50 -10.43
CA VAL A 10 5.80 -12.61 -9.27
C VAL A 10 5.47 -14.08 -9.06
N TYR A 11 6.04 -14.67 -8.04
CA TYR A 11 5.64 -15.99 -7.57
C TYR A 11 4.41 -15.85 -6.68
N PHE A 12 3.40 -16.65 -6.93
CA PHE A 12 2.17 -16.63 -6.17
C PHE A 12 1.67 -18.06 -5.98
N LYS A 13 0.95 -18.31 -4.95
CA LYS A 13 0.38 -19.57 -4.51
C LYS A 13 1.01 -20.05 -3.22
N LYS A 14 0.18 -20.63 -2.37
CA LYS A 14 0.63 -21.30 -1.15
C LYS A 14 1.72 -22.32 -1.44
N GLY A 15 2.85 -22.24 -0.75
CA GLY A 15 4.00 -23.13 -0.92
C GLY A 15 4.93 -22.79 -2.09
N CYS A 16 4.84 -21.59 -2.69
CA CYS A 16 5.73 -21.21 -3.78
C CYS A 16 7.14 -20.75 -3.31
N LEU A 17 7.30 -20.44 -2.03
CA LEU A 17 8.55 -19.90 -1.49
C LEU A 17 9.78 -20.74 -1.85
N PRO A 18 9.85 -22.06 -1.62
CA PRO A 18 11.03 -22.84 -1.95
C PRO A 18 11.31 -22.91 -3.46
N VAL A 19 10.27 -22.88 -4.29
CA VAL A 19 10.44 -22.89 -5.75
C VAL A 19 11.05 -21.56 -6.23
N ALA A 20 10.55 -20.45 -5.71
CA ALA A 20 11.06 -19.12 -6.04
C ALA A 20 12.51 -18.93 -5.57
N LEU A 21 12.81 -19.33 -4.32
CA LEU A 21 14.15 -19.21 -3.77
C LEU A 21 15.18 -20.07 -4.53
N ALA A 22 14.78 -21.23 -5.07
CA ALA A 22 15.69 -22.09 -5.84
C ALA A 22 16.26 -21.39 -7.09
N GLU A 23 15.56 -20.41 -7.66
CA GLU A 23 16.08 -19.61 -8.80
C GLU A 23 17.27 -18.72 -8.40
N LEU A 24 17.42 -18.41 -7.12
CA LEU A 24 18.45 -17.50 -6.61
C LEU A 24 19.82 -18.17 -6.39
N HIS A 25 19.96 -19.44 -6.79
CA HIS A 25 21.15 -20.28 -6.55
C HIS A 25 22.47 -19.73 -7.14
N THR A 26 22.41 -18.77 -8.04
CA THR A 26 23.60 -18.12 -8.64
C THR A 26 24.20 -17.03 -7.75
N HIS A 27 23.41 -16.49 -6.80
CA HIS A 27 23.88 -15.49 -5.85
C HIS A 27 24.83 -16.08 -4.80
N LYS A 28 25.62 -15.24 -4.17
CA LYS A 28 26.65 -15.66 -3.20
C LYS A 28 26.39 -15.18 -1.78
N LYS A 29 25.86 -13.98 -1.64
CA LYS A 29 25.65 -13.34 -0.35
C LYS A 29 24.28 -12.70 -0.27
N ALA A 30 23.44 -13.17 0.66
CA ALA A 30 22.10 -12.67 0.87
C ALA A 30 22.02 -11.81 2.15
N PHE A 31 21.42 -10.64 2.04
CA PHE A 31 21.10 -9.77 3.17
C PHE A 31 19.59 -9.78 3.39
N ILE A 32 19.15 -10.28 4.55
CA ILE A 32 17.74 -10.39 4.91
C ILE A 32 17.36 -9.14 5.72
N VAL A 33 16.29 -8.45 5.32
CA VAL A 33 15.71 -7.31 6.03
C VAL A 33 14.34 -7.70 6.58
N THR A 34 14.13 -7.53 7.88
CA THR A 34 12.87 -7.88 8.56
C THR A 34 12.69 -7.06 9.84
N ASP A 35 11.61 -7.29 10.56
CA ASP A 35 11.40 -6.75 11.90
C ASP A 35 11.70 -7.79 13.01
N GLN A 36 11.86 -7.31 14.23
CA GLN A 36 12.18 -8.11 15.41
C GLN A 36 11.13 -9.20 15.68
N PHE A 37 9.84 -8.90 15.50
CA PHE A 37 8.77 -9.86 15.78
C PHE A 37 8.86 -11.05 14.81
N LEU A 38 8.98 -10.78 13.52
CA LEU A 38 9.08 -11.83 12.50
C LEU A 38 10.35 -12.68 12.69
N TYR A 39 11.47 -12.02 12.97
CA TYR A 39 12.73 -12.72 13.23
C TYR A 39 12.64 -13.65 14.44
N GLN A 40 12.19 -13.16 15.58
CA GLN A 40 12.06 -13.94 16.82
C GLN A 40 11.04 -15.08 16.69
N ASN A 41 10.01 -14.91 15.88
CA ASN A 41 8.98 -15.93 15.62
C ASN A 41 9.36 -16.88 14.46
N GLY A 42 10.57 -16.77 13.93
CA GLY A 42 11.12 -17.74 12.98
C GLY A 42 10.61 -17.63 11.54
N TYR A 43 10.05 -16.50 11.15
CA TYR A 43 9.59 -16.28 9.77
C TYR A 43 10.74 -16.28 8.75
N THR A 44 11.96 -15.95 9.17
CA THR A 44 13.15 -15.99 8.31
C THR A 44 13.72 -17.40 8.13
N LYS A 45 13.44 -18.32 9.07
CA LYS A 45 14.04 -19.67 9.09
C LYS A 45 13.86 -20.49 7.81
N PRO A 46 12.68 -20.53 7.17
CA PRO A 46 12.53 -21.25 5.90
C PRO A 46 13.41 -20.69 4.79
N VAL A 47 13.61 -19.37 4.79
CA VAL A 47 14.47 -18.67 3.82
C VAL A 47 15.94 -18.96 4.13
N GLU A 48 16.37 -18.80 5.38
CA GLU A 48 17.73 -19.09 5.85
C GLU A 48 18.14 -20.54 5.54
N ALA A 49 17.28 -21.51 5.86
CA ALA A 49 17.53 -22.92 5.56
C ALA A 49 17.70 -23.20 4.06
N GLN A 50 16.94 -22.53 3.21
CA GLN A 50 17.06 -22.67 1.76
C GLN A 50 18.36 -22.03 1.25
N LEU A 51 18.75 -20.87 1.79
CA LEU A 51 20.02 -20.21 1.47
C LEU A 51 21.22 -21.09 1.87
N ASP A 52 21.18 -21.68 3.08
CA ASP A 52 22.19 -22.64 3.55
C ASP A 52 22.31 -23.85 2.62
N ALA A 53 21.17 -24.42 2.22
CA ALA A 53 21.14 -25.56 1.30
C ALA A 53 21.74 -25.24 -0.08
N MET A 54 21.69 -23.98 -0.50
CA MET A 54 22.28 -23.49 -1.75
C MET A 54 23.74 -23.01 -1.58
N GLY A 55 24.27 -23.01 -0.34
CA GLY A 55 25.60 -22.49 -0.04
C GLY A 55 25.72 -20.96 -0.15
N ILE A 56 24.63 -20.24 -0.01
CA ILE A 56 24.59 -18.78 -0.02
C ILE A 56 24.84 -18.25 1.40
N ILE A 57 25.92 -17.50 1.58
CA ILE A 57 26.24 -16.87 2.85
C ILE A 57 25.21 -15.80 3.14
N HIS A 58 24.62 -15.79 4.33
CA HIS A 58 23.59 -14.81 4.65
C HIS A 58 23.78 -14.13 6.00
N THR A 59 23.17 -12.96 6.16
CA THR A 59 23.02 -12.24 7.42
C THR A 59 21.66 -11.58 7.47
N THR A 60 21.16 -11.33 8.69
CA THR A 60 19.84 -10.74 8.90
C THR A 60 19.94 -9.41 9.65
N PHE A 61 19.27 -8.40 9.14
CA PHE A 61 18.97 -7.15 9.80
C PHE A 61 17.50 -7.18 10.27
N SER A 62 17.28 -7.27 11.57
CA SER A 62 15.94 -7.41 12.15
C SER A 62 15.43 -6.19 12.91
N ASP A 63 16.12 -5.06 12.80
CA ASP A 63 15.85 -3.88 13.62
C ASP A 63 14.91 -2.87 12.93
N VAL A 64 14.11 -3.32 11.95
CA VAL A 64 13.10 -2.46 11.31
C VAL A 64 11.93 -2.28 12.26
N ALA A 65 11.67 -1.02 12.64
CA ALA A 65 10.48 -0.64 13.41
C ALA A 65 9.25 -0.44 12.50
N PRO A 66 8.02 -0.52 13.04
CA PRO A 66 6.87 0.08 12.40
C PRO A 66 7.19 1.56 12.08
N ASP A 67 6.77 2.08 10.94
CA ASP A 67 7.18 3.42 10.49
C ASP A 67 8.73 3.58 10.42
N PRO A 68 9.38 2.93 9.46
CA PRO A 68 10.83 2.88 9.40
C PRO A 68 11.44 4.27 9.19
N THR A 69 12.56 4.53 9.90
CA THR A 69 13.23 5.83 9.87
C THR A 69 14.37 5.86 8.86
N LEU A 70 14.77 7.06 8.48
CA LEU A 70 15.94 7.28 7.63
C LEU A 70 17.22 6.79 8.32
N ALA A 71 17.34 6.95 9.66
CA ALA A 71 18.47 6.43 10.42
C ALA A 71 18.55 4.90 10.34
N CYS A 72 17.41 4.20 10.50
CA CYS A 72 17.35 2.75 10.32
C CYS A 72 17.80 2.32 8.92
N ALA A 73 17.34 3.01 7.88
CA ALA A 73 17.73 2.72 6.50
C ALA A 73 19.24 2.95 6.26
N LYS A 74 19.81 4.02 6.81
CA LYS A 74 21.26 4.32 6.75
C LYS A 74 22.08 3.25 7.48
N GLU A 75 21.63 2.80 8.66
CA GLU A 75 22.31 1.74 9.41
C GLU A 75 22.30 0.43 8.62
N GLY A 76 21.16 0.03 8.08
CA GLY A 76 21.05 -1.18 7.25
C GLY A 76 21.96 -1.09 6.01
N ALA A 77 21.99 0.05 5.32
CA ALA A 77 22.87 0.26 4.19
C ALA A 77 24.36 0.20 4.56
N ALA A 78 24.75 0.72 5.72
CA ALA A 78 26.11 0.61 6.23
C ALA A 78 26.51 -0.85 6.52
N ARG A 79 25.59 -1.66 7.09
CA ARG A 79 25.81 -3.09 7.27
C ARG A 79 25.89 -3.83 5.93
N MET A 80 25.07 -3.46 4.94
CA MET A 80 25.17 -3.98 3.56
C MET A 80 26.53 -3.65 2.94
N ALA A 81 27.04 -2.43 3.12
CA ALA A 81 28.35 -2.02 2.60
C ALA A 81 29.50 -2.84 3.18
N GLN A 82 29.41 -3.27 4.44
CA GLN A 82 30.39 -4.16 5.08
C GLN A 82 30.25 -5.60 4.61
N PHE A 83 29.03 -6.10 4.46
CA PHE A 83 28.73 -7.48 4.08
C PHE A 83 28.86 -7.73 2.58
N GLN A 84 28.58 -6.70 1.75
CA GLN A 84 28.60 -6.73 0.28
C GLN A 84 27.68 -7.83 -0.31
N PRO A 85 26.35 -7.75 -0.07
CA PRO A 85 25.41 -8.70 -0.65
C PRO A 85 25.24 -8.48 -2.16
N ASP A 86 25.01 -9.57 -2.89
CA ASP A 86 24.49 -9.58 -4.26
C ASP A 86 23.01 -9.96 -4.35
N LEU A 87 22.39 -10.22 -3.19
CA LEU A 87 20.98 -10.53 -3.01
C LEU A 87 20.43 -9.86 -1.76
N ILE A 88 19.30 -9.18 -1.87
CA ILE A 88 18.58 -8.60 -0.74
C ILE A 88 17.19 -9.22 -0.69
N LEU A 89 16.80 -9.72 0.48
CA LEU A 89 15.50 -10.35 0.73
C LEU A 89 14.77 -9.56 1.81
N ALA A 90 13.75 -8.76 1.43
CA ALA A 90 12.91 -8.05 2.39
C ALA A 90 11.71 -8.92 2.76
N ILE A 91 11.63 -9.36 4.03
CA ILE A 91 10.60 -10.26 4.55
C ILE A 91 9.76 -9.49 5.57
N GLY A 92 8.50 -9.24 5.28
CA GLY A 92 7.64 -8.55 6.24
C GLY A 92 6.43 -7.87 5.64
N GLY A 93 5.88 -6.93 6.40
CA GLY A 93 4.88 -5.98 5.91
C GLY A 93 5.52 -4.82 5.14
N GLY A 94 4.73 -3.78 4.86
CA GLY A 94 5.21 -2.59 4.16
C GLY A 94 6.48 -2.00 4.76
N SER A 95 6.54 -1.87 6.09
CA SER A 95 7.69 -1.28 6.79
C SER A 95 9.01 -1.96 6.49
N ALA A 96 9.06 -3.30 6.53
CA ALA A 96 10.28 -4.05 6.24
C ALA A 96 10.69 -3.94 4.77
N MET A 97 9.71 -3.97 3.86
CA MET A 97 9.96 -3.83 2.43
C MET A 97 10.40 -2.41 2.07
N ASP A 98 9.76 -1.39 2.63
CA ASP A 98 10.09 0.01 2.39
C ASP A 98 11.48 0.36 2.94
N ALA A 99 11.80 -0.06 4.17
CA ALA A 99 13.15 0.07 4.71
C ALA A 99 14.19 -0.62 3.81
N GLY A 100 13.90 -1.86 3.39
CA GLY A 100 14.76 -2.63 2.51
C GLY A 100 15.03 -1.93 1.18
N LYS A 101 14.01 -1.32 0.55
CA LYS A 101 14.16 -0.54 -0.70
C LYS A 101 15.09 0.66 -0.51
N ILE A 102 14.95 1.40 0.58
CA ILE A 102 15.82 2.55 0.83
C ILE A 102 17.24 2.12 1.23
N MET A 103 17.38 1.06 2.02
CA MET A 103 18.69 0.43 2.29
C MET A 103 19.39 0.03 0.98
N TRP A 104 18.63 -0.55 0.05
CA TRP A 104 19.13 -0.96 -1.26
C TRP A 104 19.65 0.23 -2.07
N VAL A 105 18.88 1.35 -2.13
CA VAL A 105 19.33 2.58 -2.80
C VAL A 105 20.63 3.08 -2.19
N LEU A 106 20.66 3.26 -0.86
CA LEU A 106 21.83 3.81 -0.16
C LEU A 106 23.06 2.88 -0.21
N TYR A 107 22.83 1.57 -0.36
CA TYR A 107 23.92 0.59 -0.56
C TYR A 107 24.51 0.66 -1.96
N GLU A 108 23.67 0.72 -2.99
CA GLU A 108 24.14 0.78 -4.38
C GLU A 108 24.70 2.18 -4.72
N HIS A 109 24.05 3.22 -4.21
CA HIS A 109 24.29 4.63 -4.51
C HIS A 109 24.40 5.46 -3.23
N PRO A 110 25.52 5.35 -2.49
CA PRO A 110 25.72 6.09 -1.25
C PRO A 110 25.80 7.62 -1.46
N GLU A 111 25.97 8.06 -2.69
CA GLU A 111 25.93 9.46 -3.10
C GLU A 111 24.50 10.02 -3.26
N ALA A 112 23.48 9.17 -3.29
CA ALA A 112 22.09 9.61 -3.49
C ALA A 112 21.61 10.46 -2.32
N ASP A 113 21.14 11.68 -2.63
CA ASP A 113 20.59 12.58 -1.63
C ASP A 113 19.14 12.25 -1.32
N PHE A 114 18.82 12.14 -0.03
CA PHE A 114 17.46 11.79 0.40
C PHE A 114 16.45 12.89 0.05
N GLN A 115 16.81 14.15 0.18
CA GLN A 115 15.89 15.27 -0.10
C GLN A 115 15.54 15.36 -1.58
N ASP A 116 16.52 15.07 -2.45
CA ASP A 116 16.28 14.98 -3.89
C ASP A 116 15.32 13.83 -4.23
N MET A 117 15.52 12.65 -3.61
CA MET A 117 14.62 11.50 -3.77
C MET A 117 13.21 11.79 -3.25
N ALA A 118 13.09 12.56 -2.16
CA ALA A 118 11.82 12.92 -1.54
C ALA A 118 11.10 14.08 -2.24
N MET A 119 11.70 14.65 -3.30
CA MET A 119 11.12 15.75 -4.06
C MET A 119 9.77 15.37 -4.65
N ARG A 120 8.76 16.22 -4.44
CA ARG A 120 7.40 16.03 -4.94
C ARG A 120 7.33 16.03 -6.46
N PHE A 121 6.34 15.34 -6.98
CA PHE A 121 6.04 15.26 -8.42
C PHE A 121 4.52 15.21 -8.64
N VAL A 122 4.06 15.63 -9.78
CA VAL A 122 2.64 15.50 -10.19
C VAL A 122 2.38 14.13 -10.83
N ASP A 123 3.35 13.67 -11.61
CA ASP A 123 3.30 12.37 -12.30
C ASP A 123 4.66 11.69 -12.10
N ILE A 124 4.67 10.49 -11.50
CA ILE A 124 5.88 9.70 -11.28
C ILE A 124 6.71 9.48 -12.55
N ARG A 125 6.06 9.56 -13.71
CA ARG A 125 6.69 9.40 -15.04
C ARG A 125 7.39 10.68 -15.53
N LYS A 126 7.23 11.80 -14.84
CA LYS A 126 7.72 13.14 -15.21
C LYS A 126 8.41 13.82 -14.04
N ARG A 127 9.39 13.15 -13.46
CA ARG A 127 10.15 13.68 -12.31
C ARG A 127 11.23 14.66 -12.74
N VAL A 128 11.51 15.63 -11.88
CA VAL A 128 12.68 16.52 -12.01
C VAL A 128 13.95 15.79 -11.60
N TYR A 129 13.91 15.09 -10.45
CA TYR A 129 15.01 14.24 -10.00
C TYR A 129 14.91 12.86 -10.63
N THR A 130 15.99 12.37 -11.18
CA THR A 130 16.09 11.00 -11.72
C THR A 130 16.77 10.11 -10.70
N PHE A 131 16.07 9.07 -10.26
CA PHE A 131 16.67 8.05 -9.40
C PHE A 131 17.83 7.35 -10.11
N PRO A 132 18.88 6.98 -9.37
CA PRO A 132 19.93 6.16 -9.92
C PRO A 132 19.40 4.80 -10.35
N LYS A 133 20.02 4.19 -11.34
CA LYS A 133 19.63 2.86 -11.82
C LYS A 133 19.94 1.80 -10.79
N MET A 134 18.93 0.99 -10.47
CA MET A 134 19.01 0.00 -9.40
C MET A 134 19.20 -1.43 -9.92
N GLY A 135 19.83 -2.27 -9.09
CA GLY A 135 20.00 -3.70 -9.35
C GLY A 135 21.32 -4.04 -10.03
N GLU A 136 22.31 -3.17 -9.97
CA GLU A 136 23.66 -3.44 -10.48
C GLU A 136 24.53 -4.20 -9.47
N LYS A 137 24.37 -3.93 -8.16
CA LYS A 137 25.13 -4.62 -7.10
C LYS A 137 24.33 -5.77 -6.48
N ALA A 138 23.03 -5.60 -6.29
CA ALA A 138 22.20 -6.58 -5.59
C ALA A 138 20.82 -6.74 -6.24
N TYR A 139 20.38 -7.98 -6.36
CA TYR A 139 19.02 -8.35 -6.78
C TYR A 139 18.06 -8.25 -5.60
N PHE A 140 17.00 -7.46 -5.74
CA PHE A 140 16.04 -7.21 -4.65
C PHE A 140 14.81 -8.09 -4.78
N VAL A 141 14.53 -8.88 -3.73
CA VAL A 141 13.36 -9.76 -3.61
C VAL A 141 12.51 -9.33 -2.44
N ALA A 142 11.22 -9.20 -2.66
CA ALA A 142 10.23 -8.88 -1.62
C ALA A 142 9.34 -10.08 -1.31
N ILE A 143 9.20 -10.38 -0.01
CA ILE A 143 8.43 -11.52 0.52
C ILE A 143 7.42 -10.97 1.55
N PRO A 144 6.17 -10.68 1.14
CA PRO A 144 5.19 -10.11 2.04
C PRO A 144 4.68 -11.10 3.07
N THR A 145 4.46 -10.62 4.31
CA THR A 145 3.81 -11.36 5.40
C THR A 145 2.42 -10.81 5.74
N THR A 146 1.97 -9.80 5.01
CA THR A 146 0.65 -9.18 5.12
C THR A 146 -0.03 -9.10 3.76
N ALA A 147 -1.35 -9.23 3.75
CA ALA A 147 -2.15 -9.11 2.53
C ALA A 147 -2.83 -7.73 2.50
N GLY A 148 -2.09 -6.69 2.16
CA GLY A 148 -2.61 -5.31 2.19
C GLY A 148 -1.80 -4.32 1.36
N THR A 149 -0.60 -3.97 1.81
CA THR A 149 0.18 -2.85 1.28
C THR A 149 0.60 -2.99 -0.18
N GLY A 150 0.78 -4.23 -0.67
CA GLY A 150 1.28 -4.46 -2.03
C GLY A 150 2.71 -3.94 -2.26
N SER A 151 3.48 -3.62 -1.20
CA SER A 151 4.83 -3.06 -1.35
C SER A 151 5.78 -3.97 -2.14
N GLU A 152 5.52 -5.27 -2.17
CA GLU A 152 6.28 -6.25 -2.96
C GLU A 152 6.21 -6.02 -4.48
N VAL A 153 5.21 -5.28 -4.95
CA VAL A 153 4.97 -5.00 -6.37
C VAL A 153 4.84 -3.52 -6.69
N THR A 154 5.23 -2.64 -5.76
CA THR A 154 5.11 -1.20 -5.93
C THR A 154 6.46 -0.48 -5.98
N PRO A 155 6.54 0.64 -6.70
CA PRO A 155 7.71 1.50 -6.79
C PRO A 155 7.78 2.52 -5.64
N PHE A 156 7.13 2.26 -4.50
CA PHE A 156 7.00 3.19 -3.39
C PHE A 156 7.75 2.69 -2.16
N ALA A 157 8.23 3.64 -1.35
CA ALA A 157 8.73 3.40 -0.01
C ALA A 157 8.41 4.61 0.88
N VAL A 158 7.79 4.38 2.04
CA VAL A 158 7.51 5.43 3.01
C VAL A 158 8.55 5.40 4.11
N ILE A 159 9.28 6.50 4.28
CA ILE A 159 10.33 6.65 5.30
C ILE A 159 10.06 7.89 6.14
N THR A 160 10.24 7.76 7.45
CA THR A 160 10.15 8.87 8.39
C THR A 160 11.54 9.50 8.58
N ASP A 161 11.64 10.80 8.35
CA ASP A 161 12.79 11.57 8.81
C ASP A 161 12.58 11.90 10.30
N GLU A 162 13.32 11.22 11.15
CA GLU A 162 13.19 11.36 12.60
C GLU A 162 13.61 12.73 13.12
N THR A 163 14.36 13.50 12.35
CA THR A 163 14.78 14.85 12.75
C THR A 163 13.66 15.87 12.61
N THR A 164 12.77 15.66 11.64
CA THR A 164 11.63 16.53 11.34
C THR A 164 10.30 15.91 11.75
N GLY A 165 10.25 14.59 11.99
CA GLY A 165 9.03 13.82 12.21
C GLY A 165 8.16 13.67 10.96
N VAL A 166 8.66 14.05 9.79
CA VAL A 166 7.92 14.03 8.53
C VAL A 166 8.06 12.67 7.86
N LYS A 167 6.94 12.12 7.39
CA LYS A 167 6.91 10.92 6.55
C LYS A 167 7.01 11.32 5.08
N TYR A 168 8.00 10.76 4.40
CA TYR A 168 8.26 10.99 2.99
C TYR A 168 7.87 9.75 2.16
N PRO A 169 6.86 9.84 1.30
CA PRO A 169 6.59 8.81 0.32
C PRO A 169 7.55 8.97 -0.87
N LEU A 170 8.62 8.17 -0.89
CA LEU A 170 9.51 8.09 -2.04
C LEU A 170 8.86 7.22 -3.11
N ALA A 171 8.94 7.64 -4.35
CA ALA A 171 8.32 6.94 -5.46
C ALA A 171 9.18 7.04 -6.71
N ASP A 172 9.69 5.92 -7.18
CA ASP A 172 10.33 5.78 -8.48
C ASP A 172 10.32 4.32 -8.91
N TYR A 173 10.18 4.05 -10.20
CA TYR A 173 10.18 2.67 -10.70
C TYR A 173 11.50 1.92 -10.48
N GLU A 174 12.57 2.62 -10.17
CA GLU A 174 13.84 2.00 -9.75
C GLU A 174 13.72 1.33 -8.36
N LEU A 175 12.76 1.74 -7.52
CA LEU A 175 12.45 1.08 -6.23
C LEU A 175 11.63 -0.20 -6.38
N LEU A 176 11.13 -0.50 -7.59
CA LEU A 176 10.32 -1.69 -7.82
C LEU A 176 11.16 -2.96 -7.57
N PRO A 177 10.72 -3.88 -6.69
CA PRO A 177 11.41 -5.15 -6.49
C PRO A 177 11.58 -5.91 -7.81
N LYS A 178 12.70 -6.61 -7.95
CA LYS A 178 12.96 -7.45 -9.14
C LYS A 178 12.11 -8.71 -9.12
N MET A 179 11.89 -9.28 -7.93
CA MET A 179 11.05 -10.45 -7.70
C MET A 179 10.16 -10.23 -6.49
N ALA A 180 8.90 -10.65 -6.60
CA ALA A 180 7.97 -10.76 -5.48
C ALA A 180 7.63 -12.24 -5.24
N ILE A 181 7.62 -12.67 -3.97
CA ILE A 181 7.26 -14.04 -3.58
C ILE A 181 6.05 -13.97 -2.65
N VAL A 182 4.86 -14.10 -3.22
CA VAL A 182 3.57 -13.99 -2.55
C VAL A 182 3.11 -15.37 -2.11
N ASP A 183 3.74 -15.88 -1.05
CA ASP A 183 3.39 -17.18 -0.47
C ASP A 183 2.44 -17.01 0.71
N ALA A 184 1.22 -17.55 0.58
CA ALA A 184 0.22 -17.47 1.63
C ALA A 184 0.66 -18.14 2.95
N ASP A 185 1.62 -19.07 2.93
CA ASP A 185 2.16 -19.66 4.16
C ASP A 185 2.85 -18.61 5.05
N MET A 186 3.42 -17.57 4.47
CA MET A 186 4.01 -16.44 5.20
C MET A 186 2.96 -15.56 5.92
N MET A 187 1.67 -15.69 5.58
CA MET A 187 0.57 -14.85 6.09
C MET A 187 -0.43 -15.63 6.94
N MET A 188 -0.26 -16.96 7.07
CA MET A 188 -1.27 -17.83 7.69
C MET A 188 -1.62 -17.45 9.11
N ASN A 189 -0.65 -17.01 9.89
CA ASN A 189 -0.80 -16.70 11.30
C ASN A 189 -0.99 -15.19 11.58
N ALA A 190 -1.29 -14.40 10.54
CA ALA A 190 -1.55 -12.97 10.73
C ALA A 190 -2.73 -12.75 11.71
N PRO A 191 -2.57 -11.90 12.74
CA PRO A 191 -3.62 -11.61 13.70
C PRO A 191 -4.87 -11.00 13.04
N LYS A 192 -6.03 -11.18 13.70
CA LYS A 192 -7.32 -10.65 13.18
C LYS A 192 -7.27 -9.15 12.88
N GLY A 193 -6.75 -8.35 13.81
CA GLY A 193 -6.64 -6.90 13.63
C GLY A 193 -5.77 -6.51 12.43
N LEU A 194 -4.65 -7.20 12.24
CA LEU A 194 -3.77 -7.00 11.07
C LEU A 194 -4.47 -7.45 9.79
N THR A 195 -5.18 -8.59 9.81
CA THR A 195 -5.94 -9.10 8.65
C THR A 195 -7.03 -8.11 8.24
N ALA A 196 -7.76 -7.54 9.22
CA ALA A 196 -8.79 -6.54 8.96
C ALA A 196 -8.19 -5.27 8.35
N ALA A 197 -7.21 -4.68 9.03
CA ALA A 197 -6.58 -3.44 8.58
C ALA A 197 -5.94 -3.59 7.20
N SER A 198 -5.13 -4.63 6.98
CA SER A 198 -4.48 -4.84 5.69
C SER A 198 -5.47 -5.19 4.58
N GLY A 199 -6.51 -5.98 4.87
CA GLY A 199 -7.50 -6.35 3.87
C GLY A 199 -8.36 -5.19 3.40
N ILE A 200 -8.80 -4.31 4.31
CA ILE A 200 -9.56 -3.10 3.93
C ILE A 200 -8.68 -2.05 3.26
N ASP A 201 -7.39 -2.03 3.56
CA ASP A 201 -6.40 -1.22 2.86
C ASP A 201 -6.32 -1.62 1.38
N ALA A 202 -6.27 -2.92 1.10
CA ALA A 202 -6.29 -3.43 -0.27
C ALA A 202 -7.62 -3.09 -1.01
N VAL A 203 -8.76 -3.02 -0.32
CA VAL A 203 -10.01 -2.48 -0.91
C VAL A 203 -9.83 -1.03 -1.34
N THR A 204 -9.26 -0.21 -0.46
CA THR A 204 -9.04 1.21 -0.75
C THR A 204 -8.06 1.39 -1.91
N HIS A 205 -6.95 0.64 -1.92
CA HIS A 205 -6.01 0.62 -3.03
C HIS A 205 -6.70 0.34 -4.37
N ALA A 206 -7.52 -0.69 -4.42
CA ALA A 206 -8.21 -1.09 -5.65
C ALA A 206 -9.27 -0.06 -6.09
N LEU A 207 -10.05 0.50 -5.15
CA LEU A 207 -11.07 1.52 -5.46
C LEU A 207 -10.44 2.83 -5.94
N GLU A 208 -9.37 3.29 -5.27
CA GLU A 208 -8.69 4.50 -5.70
C GLU A 208 -7.95 4.31 -7.02
N ALA A 209 -7.26 3.19 -7.21
CA ALA A 209 -6.61 2.88 -8.48
C ALA A 209 -7.61 2.81 -9.64
N TYR A 210 -8.80 2.23 -9.41
CA TYR A 210 -9.85 2.13 -10.42
C TYR A 210 -10.43 3.49 -10.80
N ALA A 211 -10.61 4.38 -9.83
CA ALA A 211 -11.16 5.73 -10.05
C ALA A 211 -10.09 6.76 -10.45
N SER A 212 -8.80 6.44 -10.34
CA SER A 212 -7.70 7.37 -10.58
C SER A 212 -7.71 7.95 -11.98
N MET A 213 -7.27 9.22 -12.12
CA MET A 213 -7.02 9.84 -13.41
C MET A 213 -5.93 9.17 -14.25
N LEU A 214 -5.12 8.32 -13.64
CA LEU A 214 -4.06 7.56 -14.28
C LEU A 214 -4.48 6.10 -14.58
N ALA A 215 -5.73 5.73 -14.32
CA ALA A 215 -6.27 4.40 -14.57
C ALA A 215 -6.16 4.00 -16.05
N THR A 216 -6.01 2.72 -16.29
CA THR A 216 -5.90 2.11 -17.62
C THR A 216 -6.60 0.76 -17.62
N ASP A 217 -6.91 0.20 -18.79
CA ASP A 217 -7.49 -1.14 -18.93
C ASP A 217 -6.69 -2.22 -18.16
N TYR A 218 -5.36 -2.07 -18.08
CA TYR A 218 -4.48 -2.99 -17.34
C TYR A 218 -4.71 -2.87 -15.83
N THR A 219 -4.76 -1.65 -15.30
CA THR A 219 -4.97 -1.41 -13.86
C THR A 219 -6.40 -1.72 -13.46
N ASP A 220 -7.38 -1.47 -14.32
CA ASP A 220 -8.79 -1.74 -14.11
C ASP A 220 -9.06 -3.24 -13.94
N GLY A 221 -8.50 -4.06 -14.83
CA GLY A 221 -8.63 -5.51 -14.73
C GLY A 221 -8.08 -6.07 -13.42
N LEU A 222 -6.94 -5.54 -12.95
CA LEU A 222 -6.33 -5.93 -11.68
C LEU A 222 -7.16 -5.44 -10.47
N ALA A 223 -7.60 -4.18 -10.49
CA ALA A 223 -8.39 -3.58 -9.41
C ALA A 223 -9.74 -4.29 -9.23
N LEU A 224 -10.49 -4.51 -10.30
CA LEU A 224 -11.77 -5.21 -10.26
C LEU A 224 -11.62 -6.65 -9.75
N ARG A 225 -10.60 -7.37 -10.27
CA ARG A 225 -10.37 -8.74 -9.80
C ARG A 225 -9.96 -8.80 -8.34
N SER A 226 -9.13 -7.84 -7.90
CA SER A 226 -8.75 -7.70 -6.49
C SER A 226 -9.97 -7.47 -5.61
N LEU A 227 -10.83 -6.50 -5.93
CA LEU A 227 -12.06 -6.22 -5.19
C LEU A 227 -12.92 -7.47 -5.02
N LYS A 228 -13.18 -8.18 -6.11
CA LYS A 228 -13.99 -9.42 -6.04
C LYS A 228 -13.39 -10.45 -5.08
N LEU A 229 -12.09 -10.69 -5.17
CA LEU A 229 -11.42 -11.63 -4.27
C LEU A 229 -11.49 -11.19 -2.81
N ILE A 230 -11.34 -9.89 -2.53
CA ILE A 230 -11.40 -9.36 -1.16
C ILE A 230 -12.80 -9.53 -0.60
N PHE A 231 -13.84 -9.08 -1.31
CA PHE A 231 -15.22 -9.19 -0.84
C PHE A 231 -15.66 -10.64 -0.58
N GLU A 232 -15.18 -11.58 -1.40
CA GLU A 232 -15.48 -13.00 -1.25
C GLU A 232 -14.69 -13.68 -0.11
N ASN A 233 -13.50 -13.18 0.26
CA ASN A 233 -12.57 -13.96 1.11
C ASN A 233 -12.15 -13.26 2.41
N LEU A 234 -12.17 -11.91 2.50
CA LEU A 234 -11.69 -11.19 3.69
C LEU A 234 -12.45 -11.58 4.96
N PRO A 235 -13.80 -11.73 4.96
CA PRO A 235 -14.51 -12.17 6.15
C PRO A 235 -14.08 -13.56 6.64
N SER A 236 -13.82 -14.49 5.73
CA SER A 236 -13.32 -15.82 6.08
C SER A 236 -11.87 -15.77 6.58
N ALA A 237 -10.98 -15.04 5.90
CA ALA A 237 -9.60 -14.85 6.33
C ALA A 237 -9.51 -14.23 7.74
N TYR A 238 -10.40 -13.29 8.05
CA TYR A 238 -10.51 -12.65 9.36
C TYR A 238 -11.03 -13.62 10.44
N ASN A 239 -12.11 -14.35 10.16
CA ASN A 239 -12.77 -15.20 11.16
C ASN A 239 -12.06 -16.54 11.37
N ASN A 240 -11.59 -17.16 10.31
CA ASN A 240 -11.04 -18.50 10.30
C ASN A 240 -9.51 -18.56 10.33
N GLY A 241 -8.83 -17.49 9.87
CA GLY A 241 -7.36 -17.40 9.87
C GLY A 241 -6.72 -18.57 9.12
N ALA A 242 -5.78 -19.27 9.79
CA ALA A 242 -5.06 -20.41 9.22
C ALA A 242 -5.97 -21.63 8.92
N LYS A 243 -7.20 -21.67 9.42
CA LYS A 243 -8.16 -22.76 9.16
C LYS A 243 -8.78 -22.65 7.75
N ASP A 244 -8.63 -21.50 7.09
CA ASP A 244 -9.03 -21.31 5.70
C ASP A 244 -7.86 -20.83 4.84
N PRO A 245 -6.94 -21.75 4.48
CA PRO A 245 -5.77 -21.41 3.69
C PRO A 245 -6.12 -20.88 2.30
N LYS A 246 -7.29 -21.22 1.76
CA LYS A 246 -7.74 -20.72 0.45
C LYS A 246 -8.14 -19.26 0.52
N ALA A 247 -8.84 -18.84 1.58
CA ALA A 247 -9.13 -17.44 1.79
C ALA A 247 -7.85 -16.62 1.99
N ARG A 248 -6.88 -17.13 2.75
CA ARG A 248 -5.55 -16.49 2.90
C ARG A 248 -4.81 -16.34 1.58
N GLU A 249 -4.78 -17.38 0.75
CA GLU A 249 -4.16 -17.32 -0.58
C GLU A 249 -4.88 -16.30 -1.48
N ASN A 250 -6.21 -16.30 -1.48
CA ASN A 250 -6.99 -15.36 -2.26
C ASN A 250 -6.75 -13.90 -1.80
N MET A 251 -6.64 -13.67 -0.50
CA MET A 251 -6.30 -12.34 0.04
C MET A 251 -4.89 -11.91 -0.34
N ALA A 252 -3.90 -12.80 -0.27
CA ALA A 252 -2.53 -12.52 -0.69
C ALA A 252 -2.47 -12.11 -2.17
N ASN A 253 -3.15 -12.86 -3.04
CA ASN A 253 -3.23 -12.54 -4.46
C ASN A 253 -3.99 -11.24 -4.72
N ALA A 254 -5.07 -10.98 -3.97
CA ALA A 254 -5.87 -9.77 -4.11
C ALA A 254 -5.06 -8.52 -3.75
N ALA A 255 -4.34 -8.54 -2.61
CA ALA A 255 -3.47 -7.44 -2.19
C ALA A 255 -2.35 -7.17 -3.20
N CYS A 256 -1.73 -8.23 -3.72
CA CYS A 256 -0.71 -8.12 -4.76
C CYS A 256 -1.28 -7.48 -6.05
N MET A 257 -2.47 -7.89 -6.50
CA MET A 257 -3.12 -7.29 -7.67
C MET A 257 -3.53 -5.83 -7.43
N ALA A 258 -4.06 -5.48 -6.25
CA ALA A 258 -4.31 -4.09 -5.89
C ALA A 258 -3.02 -3.27 -5.89
N GLY A 259 -1.92 -3.85 -5.38
CA GLY A 259 -0.58 -3.28 -5.42
C GLY A 259 -0.13 -2.95 -6.84
N MET A 260 -0.23 -3.89 -7.76
CA MET A 260 0.11 -3.67 -9.17
C MET A 260 -0.79 -2.62 -9.82
N ALA A 261 -2.07 -2.56 -9.46
CA ALA A 261 -3.00 -1.58 -9.98
C ALA A 261 -2.57 -0.16 -9.56
N PHE A 262 -2.44 0.10 -8.25
CA PHE A 262 -2.10 1.44 -7.81
C PHE A 262 -0.63 1.83 -8.07
N ALA A 263 0.27 0.88 -8.21
CA ALA A 263 1.64 1.15 -8.65
C ALA A 263 1.69 1.84 -10.02
N ASN A 264 0.68 1.64 -10.84
CA ASN A 264 0.58 2.18 -12.20
C ASN A 264 -0.53 3.24 -12.37
N ALA A 265 -1.59 3.20 -11.55
CA ALA A 265 -2.67 4.17 -11.55
C ALA A 265 -2.55 5.23 -10.44
N PHE A 266 -1.65 5.03 -9.47
CA PHE A 266 -1.54 5.84 -8.27
C PHE A 266 -2.77 5.72 -7.34
N LEU A 267 -2.80 6.57 -6.29
CA LEU A 267 -3.86 6.62 -5.27
C LEU A 267 -4.59 7.96 -5.33
N GLY A 268 -5.42 8.25 -4.34
CA GLY A 268 -6.24 9.44 -4.30
C GLY A 268 -6.33 10.09 -2.91
N VAL A 269 -7.35 10.90 -2.72
CA VAL A 269 -7.54 11.72 -1.53
C VAL A 269 -7.81 10.90 -0.26
N CYS A 270 -8.33 9.67 -0.39
CA CYS A 270 -8.52 8.79 0.77
C CYS A 270 -7.18 8.51 1.46
N HIS A 271 -6.17 8.10 0.71
CA HIS A 271 -4.83 7.89 1.25
C HIS A 271 -4.21 9.17 1.76
N SER A 272 -4.37 10.29 1.05
CA SER A 272 -3.89 11.59 1.53
C SER A 272 -4.42 11.95 2.91
N MET A 273 -5.71 11.75 3.13
CA MET A 273 -6.37 11.98 4.41
C MET A 273 -5.97 10.94 5.47
N ALA A 274 -5.89 9.67 5.10
CA ALA A 274 -5.54 8.58 6.01
C ALA A 274 -4.10 8.70 6.55
N HIS A 275 -3.16 9.19 5.75
CA HIS A 275 -1.80 9.48 6.21
C HIS A 275 -1.78 10.42 7.43
N LYS A 276 -2.69 11.40 7.46
CA LYS A 276 -2.76 12.38 8.56
C LYS A 276 -3.39 11.78 9.82
N LEU A 277 -4.41 10.93 9.68
CA LEU A 277 -4.97 10.19 10.82
C LEU A 277 -3.93 9.25 11.44
N GLY A 278 -3.12 8.60 10.63
CA GLY A 278 -2.00 7.81 11.10
C GLY A 278 -0.93 8.64 11.81
N ALA A 279 -0.55 9.78 11.24
CA ALA A 279 0.49 10.65 11.78
C ALA A 279 0.09 11.32 13.11
N PHE A 280 -1.14 11.83 13.22
CA PHE A 280 -1.59 12.59 14.39
C PHE A 280 -2.16 11.72 15.50
N TYR A 281 -2.79 10.57 15.15
CA TYR A 281 -3.53 9.75 16.13
C TYR A 281 -3.04 8.29 16.20
N HIS A 282 -1.99 7.95 15.46
CA HIS A 282 -1.42 6.59 15.44
C HIS A 282 -2.43 5.50 15.05
N LEU A 283 -3.46 5.87 14.28
CA LEU A 283 -4.38 4.88 13.73
C LEU A 283 -3.64 3.96 12.74
N PRO A 284 -3.89 2.64 12.78
CA PRO A 284 -3.36 1.74 11.76
C PRO A 284 -3.80 2.21 10.37
N HIS A 285 -2.88 2.21 9.41
CA HIS A 285 -3.09 2.81 8.08
C HIS A 285 -4.38 2.34 7.38
N GLY A 286 -4.60 1.02 7.32
CA GLY A 286 -5.82 0.49 6.71
C GLY A 286 -7.10 0.84 7.47
N VAL A 287 -7.03 1.00 8.81
CA VAL A 287 -8.16 1.51 9.61
C VAL A 287 -8.46 2.95 9.23
N ALA A 288 -7.44 3.80 9.13
CA ALA A 288 -7.61 5.19 8.72
C ALA A 288 -8.26 5.29 7.32
N ASN A 289 -7.81 4.47 6.37
CA ASN A 289 -8.44 4.37 5.06
C ASN A 289 -9.91 3.91 5.14
N ALA A 290 -10.20 2.90 5.96
CA ALA A 290 -11.56 2.38 6.12
C ALA A 290 -12.56 3.41 6.67
N LEU A 291 -12.09 4.30 7.54
CA LEU A 291 -12.91 5.37 8.13
C LEU A 291 -13.27 6.46 7.14
N LEU A 292 -12.50 6.60 6.06
CA LEU A 292 -12.62 7.70 5.09
C LEU A 292 -13.21 7.26 3.75
N ILE A 293 -13.00 6.01 3.34
CA ILE A 293 -13.24 5.58 1.95
C ILE A 293 -14.69 5.83 1.50
N THR A 294 -15.69 5.60 2.32
CA THR A 294 -17.09 5.77 1.92
C THR A 294 -17.47 7.25 1.74
N GLU A 295 -16.87 8.16 2.50
CA GLU A 295 -17.00 9.60 2.27
C GLU A 295 -16.32 10.02 0.97
N VAL A 296 -15.15 9.46 0.70
CA VAL A 296 -14.41 9.73 -0.54
C VAL A 296 -15.15 9.19 -1.77
N LEU A 297 -15.80 8.02 -1.68
CA LEU A 297 -16.64 7.50 -2.78
C LEU A 297 -17.77 8.49 -3.13
N ARG A 298 -18.50 9.02 -2.13
CA ARG A 298 -19.55 10.03 -2.34
C ARG A 298 -18.99 11.31 -2.94
N PHE A 299 -17.87 11.78 -2.40
CA PHE A 299 -17.19 12.98 -2.88
C PHE A 299 -16.78 12.84 -4.35
N ASN A 300 -16.09 11.75 -4.70
CA ASN A 300 -15.59 11.52 -6.06
C ASN A 300 -16.73 11.34 -7.09
N ALA A 301 -17.86 10.75 -6.68
CA ALA A 301 -19.01 10.51 -7.54
C ALA A 301 -19.89 11.76 -7.75
N SER A 302 -19.68 12.83 -6.99
CA SER A 302 -20.46 14.06 -7.16
C SER A 302 -20.06 14.82 -8.42
N GLU A 303 -20.93 15.72 -8.89
CA GLU A 303 -20.67 16.51 -10.08
C GLU A 303 -19.38 17.35 -9.96
N VAL A 304 -18.57 17.35 -11.00
CA VAL A 304 -17.27 18.02 -11.03
C VAL A 304 -17.31 19.24 -11.92
N PRO A 305 -16.91 20.42 -11.40
CA PRO A 305 -16.76 21.60 -12.24
C PRO A 305 -15.73 21.36 -13.37
N PRO A 306 -15.97 21.87 -14.61
CA PRO A 306 -15.11 21.60 -15.77
C PRO A 306 -13.63 21.99 -15.63
N LYS A 307 -13.29 22.81 -14.64
CA LYS A 307 -11.91 23.31 -14.42
C LYS A 307 -11.08 22.47 -13.44
N MET A 308 -11.62 21.36 -12.94
CA MET A 308 -10.96 20.54 -11.90
C MET A 308 -10.14 19.38 -12.46
N GLY A 309 -9.93 19.31 -13.77
CA GLY A 309 -9.06 18.30 -14.40
C GLY A 309 -7.60 18.70 -14.31
N THR A 310 -6.76 17.85 -13.70
CA THR A 310 -5.31 18.09 -13.53
C THR A 310 -4.49 17.62 -14.73
N PHE A 311 -5.02 16.72 -15.56
CA PHE A 311 -4.33 16.12 -16.69
C PHE A 311 -5.09 16.32 -18.00
N SER A 312 -4.38 16.74 -19.06
CA SER A 312 -4.97 17.02 -20.38
C SER A 312 -5.57 15.80 -21.07
N GLN A 313 -5.20 14.60 -20.67
CA GLN A 313 -5.76 13.35 -21.18
C GLN A 313 -7.05 12.90 -20.49
N TYR A 314 -7.48 13.64 -19.49
CA TYR A 314 -8.68 13.36 -18.71
C TYR A 314 -9.78 14.32 -19.13
N ASP A 315 -10.63 13.88 -20.06
CA ASP A 315 -11.63 14.75 -20.67
C ASP A 315 -12.72 15.16 -19.69
N HIS A 316 -13.27 14.19 -18.94
CA HIS A 316 -14.26 14.42 -17.88
C HIS A 316 -14.19 13.34 -16.82
N PRO A 317 -14.34 13.67 -15.52
CA PRO A 317 -14.45 12.67 -14.48
C PRO A 317 -15.77 11.89 -14.62
N HIS A 318 -15.66 10.59 -14.86
CA HIS A 318 -16.80 9.66 -14.97
C HIS A 318 -16.87 8.74 -13.74
N THR A 319 -16.54 9.26 -12.55
CA THR A 319 -16.32 8.44 -11.37
C THR A 319 -17.60 7.75 -10.91
N LEU A 320 -18.77 8.41 -11.05
CA LEU A 320 -20.04 7.76 -10.73
C LEU A 320 -20.27 6.49 -11.55
N SER A 321 -20.10 6.56 -12.87
CA SER A 321 -20.25 5.38 -13.74
C SER A 321 -19.18 4.33 -13.47
N ARG A 322 -17.96 4.73 -13.16
CA ARG A 322 -16.89 3.78 -12.80
C ARG A 322 -17.19 3.04 -11.49
N TYR A 323 -17.75 3.70 -10.49
CA TYR A 323 -18.20 3.02 -9.27
C TYR A 323 -19.43 2.15 -9.51
N ALA A 324 -20.32 2.54 -10.44
CA ALA A 324 -21.42 1.69 -10.88
C ALA A 324 -20.92 0.41 -11.57
N GLU A 325 -19.87 0.49 -12.39
CA GLU A 325 -19.20 -0.68 -12.98
C GLU A 325 -18.62 -1.63 -11.92
N VAL A 326 -18.03 -1.08 -10.84
CA VAL A 326 -17.57 -1.89 -9.70
C VAL A 326 -18.74 -2.62 -9.05
N ALA A 327 -19.87 -1.93 -8.82
CA ALA A 327 -21.08 -2.54 -8.25
C ALA A 327 -21.63 -3.67 -9.15
N ASP A 328 -21.67 -3.46 -10.45
CA ASP A 328 -22.06 -4.48 -11.43
C ASP A 328 -21.10 -5.68 -11.41
N TYR A 329 -19.80 -5.44 -11.37
CA TYR A 329 -18.81 -6.51 -11.32
C TYR A 329 -18.92 -7.35 -10.04
N LEU A 330 -19.23 -6.70 -8.92
CA LEU A 330 -19.49 -7.35 -7.63
C LEU A 330 -20.91 -7.95 -7.54
N LYS A 331 -21.78 -7.70 -8.52
CA LYS A 331 -23.18 -8.17 -8.60
C LYS A 331 -24.03 -7.66 -7.44
N LEU A 332 -23.87 -6.39 -7.09
CA LEU A 332 -24.61 -5.78 -5.98
C LEU A 332 -26.05 -5.39 -6.34
N GLY A 333 -26.37 -5.28 -7.64
CA GLY A 333 -27.68 -4.83 -8.12
C GLY A 333 -27.73 -3.33 -8.37
N GLY A 334 -28.97 -2.78 -8.43
CA GLY A 334 -29.24 -1.38 -8.77
C GLY A 334 -29.56 -1.17 -10.25
N ASN A 335 -30.41 -0.16 -10.53
CA ASN A 335 -30.88 0.15 -11.88
C ASN A 335 -30.26 1.44 -12.43
N THR A 336 -29.84 2.36 -11.56
CA THR A 336 -29.14 3.59 -11.92
C THR A 336 -27.74 3.62 -11.33
N ASP A 337 -26.88 4.48 -11.84
CA ASP A 337 -25.51 4.60 -11.35
C ASP A 337 -25.48 5.09 -9.89
N GLU A 338 -26.44 5.96 -9.50
CA GLU A 338 -26.59 6.43 -8.12
C GLU A 338 -27.00 5.29 -7.18
N GLU A 339 -27.99 4.45 -7.58
CA GLU A 339 -28.39 3.28 -6.80
C GLU A 339 -27.20 2.30 -6.63
N LYS A 340 -26.44 2.07 -7.70
CA LYS A 340 -25.26 1.20 -7.67
C LYS A 340 -24.17 1.76 -6.78
N LEU A 341 -23.93 3.08 -6.78
CA LEU A 341 -22.99 3.73 -5.85
C LEU A 341 -23.38 3.48 -4.39
N GLU A 342 -24.66 3.70 -4.04
CA GLU A 342 -25.12 3.50 -2.65
C GLU A 342 -25.02 2.02 -2.25
N LEU A 343 -25.29 1.09 -3.16
CA LEU A 343 -25.09 -0.34 -2.91
C LEU A 343 -23.60 -0.71 -2.73
N LEU A 344 -22.70 -0.10 -3.49
CA LEU A 344 -21.25 -0.26 -3.29
C LEU A 344 -20.81 0.25 -1.92
N ILE A 345 -21.27 1.44 -1.52
CA ILE A 345 -20.98 2.03 -0.21
C ILE A 345 -21.52 1.11 0.91
N ALA A 346 -22.76 0.64 0.78
CA ALA A 346 -23.35 -0.28 1.73
C ALA A 346 -22.57 -1.60 1.84
N ALA A 347 -22.09 -2.13 0.72
CA ALA A 347 -21.27 -3.35 0.71
C ALA A 347 -19.90 -3.14 1.40
N VAL A 348 -19.27 -1.97 1.23
CA VAL A 348 -18.03 -1.63 1.95
C VAL A 348 -18.30 -1.49 3.46
N GLU A 349 -19.39 -0.81 3.87
CA GLU A 349 -19.77 -0.68 5.28
C GLU A 349 -20.10 -2.04 5.92
N GLU A 350 -20.78 -2.92 5.19
CA GLU A 350 -21.04 -4.28 5.64
C GLU A 350 -19.73 -5.07 5.82
N LEU A 351 -18.80 -4.95 4.87
CA LEU A 351 -17.50 -5.59 4.96
C LEU A 351 -16.72 -5.10 6.17
N LYS A 352 -16.65 -3.78 6.41
CA LYS A 352 -16.04 -3.17 7.61
C LYS A 352 -16.63 -3.75 8.89
N THR A 353 -17.95 -3.85 8.97
CA THR A 353 -18.65 -4.44 10.12
C THR A 353 -18.27 -5.91 10.35
N LYS A 354 -18.22 -6.72 9.28
CA LYS A 354 -17.85 -8.14 9.35
C LYS A 354 -16.42 -8.38 9.86
N ILE A 355 -15.53 -7.44 9.67
CA ILE A 355 -14.12 -7.53 10.10
C ILE A 355 -13.81 -6.68 11.35
N GLY A 356 -14.83 -6.15 12.01
CA GLY A 356 -14.69 -5.47 13.31
C GLY A 356 -14.10 -4.06 13.25
N ILE A 357 -14.16 -3.38 12.10
CA ILE A 357 -13.77 -1.96 11.98
C ILE A 357 -14.89 -1.10 12.60
N GLN A 358 -14.52 -0.17 13.47
CA GLN A 358 -15.46 0.78 14.06
C GLN A 358 -15.99 1.77 13.01
N LYS A 359 -17.14 2.40 13.31
CA LYS A 359 -17.85 3.22 12.34
C LYS A 359 -17.23 4.59 12.10
N THR A 360 -16.73 5.22 13.19
CA THR A 360 -16.28 6.61 13.15
C THR A 360 -14.89 6.78 13.75
N ILE A 361 -14.23 7.88 13.43
CA ILE A 361 -12.93 8.25 14.04
C ILE A 361 -13.09 8.37 15.57
N ARG A 362 -14.22 8.90 16.06
CA ARG A 362 -14.54 9.03 17.47
C ARG A 362 -14.56 7.70 18.21
N ASP A 363 -15.04 6.64 17.57
CA ASP A 363 -15.14 5.30 18.17
C ASP A 363 -13.76 4.68 18.48
N TYR A 364 -12.69 5.22 17.92
CA TYR A 364 -11.31 4.86 18.25
C TYR A 364 -10.72 5.64 19.42
N GLY A 365 -11.57 6.38 20.17
CA GLY A 365 -11.18 7.07 21.41
C GLY A 365 -10.49 8.43 21.18
N ILE A 366 -10.57 8.98 19.99
CA ILE A 366 -10.06 10.32 19.68
C ILE A 366 -11.11 11.34 20.15
N ASP A 367 -10.79 12.12 21.18
CA ASP A 367 -11.71 13.11 21.72
C ASP A 367 -11.90 14.30 20.75
N GLU A 368 -13.09 14.93 20.86
CA GLU A 368 -13.50 15.98 19.93
C GLU A 368 -12.59 17.22 19.97
N ALA A 369 -12.17 17.63 21.16
CA ALA A 369 -11.33 18.82 21.30
C ALA A 369 -9.96 18.61 20.64
N THR A 370 -9.35 17.44 20.87
CA THR A 370 -8.09 17.02 20.24
C THR A 370 -8.26 16.94 18.72
N PHE A 371 -9.34 16.32 18.23
CA PHE A 371 -9.61 16.20 16.80
C PHE A 371 -9.76 17.57 16.13
N LEU A 372 -10.62 18.45 16.69
CA LEU A 372 -10.87 19.77 16.12
C LEU A 372 -9.63 20.67 16.18
N SER A 373 -8.78 20.53 17.20
CA SER A 373 -7.56 21.33 17.31
C SER A 373 -6.51 21.04 16.23
N ARG A 374 -6.57 19.85 15.60
CA ARG A 374 -5.66 19.41 14.54
C ARG A 374 -6.28 19.38 13.14
N LEU A 375 -7.59 19.62 13.07
CA LEU A 375 -8.36 19.45 11.84
C LEU A 375 -7.83 20.31 10.68
N ASP A 376 -7.54 21.59 10.93
CA ASP A 376 -7.06 22.47 9.88
C ASP A 376 -5.64 22.09 9.40
N ASP A 377 -4.75 21.67 10.31
CA ASP A 377 -3.43 21.16 9.96
C ASP A 377 -3.54 19.87 9.11
N MET A 378 -4.45 18.97 9.47
CA MET A 378 -4.70 17.73 8.71
C MET A 378 -5.24 18.04 7.31
N VAL A 379 -6.13 19.00 7.19
CA VAL A 379 -6.73 19.43 5.91
C VAL A 379 -5.67 20.00 4.98
N GLU A 380 -4.85 20.92 5.46
CA GLU A 380 -3.76 21.51 4.68
C GLU A 380 -2.77 20.46 4.20
N GLN A 381 -2.31 19.60 5.12
CA GLN A 381 -1.36 18.54 4.79
C GLN A 381 -1.96 17.48 3.86
N ALA A 382 -3.25 17.15 3.95
CA ALA A 382 -3.91 16.22 3.04
C ALA A 382 -4.11 16.83 1.65
N PHE A 383 -4.46 18.11 1.58
CA PHE A 383 -4.54 18.84 0.31
C PHE A 383 -3.22 18.84 -0.44
N ASP A 384 -2.12 18.98 0.29
CA ASP A 384 -0.76 19.05 -0.24
C ASP A 384 -0.07 17.67 -0.35
N ASP A 385 -0.77 16.58 -0.01
CA ASP A 385 -0.23 15.22 -0.10
C ASP A 385 -0.05 14.75 -1.54
N GLN A 386 0.96 13.91 -1.76
CA GLN A 386 1.33 13.39 -3.08
C GLN A 386 0.18 12.65 -3.78
N CYS A 387 -0.69 11.96 -3.02
CA CYS A 387 -1.77 11.15 -3.58
C CYS A 387 -2.94 12.00 -4.07
N THR A 388 -3.17 13.19 -3.53
CA THR A 388 -4.29 14.07 -3.89
C THR A 388 -4.29 14.43 -5.38
N GLY A 389 -3.11 14.55 -5.99
CA GLY A 389 -2.95 14.94 -7.40
C GLY A 389 -3.54 13.96 -8.41
N ALA A 390 -3.68 12.66 -8.06
CA ALA A 390 -4.25 11.64 -8.96
C ALA A 390 -5.74 11.37 -8.71
N ASN A 391 -6.34 12.04 -7.71
CA ASN A 391 -7.76 11.88 -7.40
C ASN A 391 -8.63 12.33 -8.57
N PRO A 392 -9.71 11.63 -8.94
CA PRO A 392 -10.54 11.96 -10.10
C PRO A 392 -11.23 13.32 -9.99
N ARG A 393 -11.54 13.76 -8.78
CA ARG A 393 -12.03 15.10 -8.47
C ARG A 393 -11.04 15.79 -7.54
N TYR A 394 -10.45 16.90 -7.98
CA TYR A 394 -9.52 17.65 -7.15
C TYR A 394 -10.28 18.33 -6.00
N PRO A 395 -9.97 18.04 -4.73
CA PRO A 395 -10.76 18.57 -3.62
C PRO A 395 -10.39 20.01 -3.28
N LEU A 396 -11.36 20.76 -2.77
CA LEU A 396 -11.10 21.99 -2.02
C LEU A 396 -10.76 21.64 -0.55
N MET A 397 -10.01 22.49 0.12
CA MET A 397 -9.72 22.30 1.56
C MET A 397 -11.00 22.21 2.41
N SER A 398 -12.04 22.97 2.07
CA SER A 398 -13.34 22.89 2.74
C SER A 398 -14.04 21.55 2.55
N GLU A 399 -13.84 20.89 1.42
CA GLU A 399 -14.41 19.59 1.12
C GLU A 399 -13.66 18.49 1.88
N ILE A 400 -12.31 18.55 1.96
CA ILE A 400 -11.51 17.67 2.79
C ILE A 400 -11.91 17.79 4.27
N LYS A 401 -12.10 19.05 4.74
CA LYS A 401 -12.57 19.32 6.09
C LYS A 401 -13.92 18.66 6.37
N GLN A 402 -14.86 18.78 5.43
CA GLN A 402 -16.19 18.19 5.59
C GLN A 402 -16.12 16.65 5.61
N MET A 403 -15.30 16.02 4.76
CA MET A 403 -15.11 14.56 4.78
C MET A 403 -14.54 14.08 6.11
N TYR A 404 -13.58 14.80 6.70
CA TYR A 404 -13.07 14.48 8.04
C TYR A 404 -14.15 14.61 9.13
N LEU A 405 -14.95 15.67 9.08
CA LEU A 405 -16.06 15.88 10.03
C LEU A 405 -17.10 14.76 9.91
N ASN A 406 -17.49 14.40 8.69
CA ASN A 406 -18.42 13.29 8.45
C ASN A 406 -17.87 11.97 9.00
N ALA A 407 -16.58 11.67 8.75
CA ALA A 407 -15.93 10.46 9.25
C ALA A 407 -15.80 10.47 10.80
N TYR A 408 -15.70 11.65 11.42
CA TYR A 408 -15.61 11.76 12.88
C TYR A 408 -16.97 11.58 13.56
N TYR A 409 -18.03 12.23 13.07
CA TYR A 409 -19.34 12.22 13.69
C TYR A 409 -20.26 11.08 13.21
N GLY A 410 -19.97 10.49 12.03
CA GLY A 410 -20.91 9.66 11.31
C GLY A 410 -21.99 10.52 10.62
N ASN A 411 -22.38 10.23 9.40
CA ASN A 411 -23.22 11.00 8.48
C ASN A 411 -24.58 11.54 9.00
N ASN A 412 -24.64 12.10 10.18
CA ASN A 412 -25.82 12.67 10.84
C ASN A 412 -25.62 14.13 11.28
N VAL A 413 -24.68 14.86 10.65
CA VAL A 413 -24.47 16.29 10.92
C VAL A 413 -24.89 17.14 9.74
#